data_e25b2fcf5c425f2b6b3de1ce02a43581
#
_entry.id   e25b2fcf5c425f2b6b3de1ce02a43581
#
_cell.length_a   1.000
_cell.length_b   1.000
_cell.length_c   1.000
_cell.angle_alpha   90.00
_cell.angle_beta   90.00
_cell.angle_gamma   90.00
#
_symmetry.space_group_name_H-M   'P 1'
#
loop_
_entity.id
_entity.type
_entity.pdbx_description
1 polymer ?
#
loop_
_entity_poly.entity_id
_entity_poly.type
_entity_poly.pdbx_seq_one_letter_code
_entity_poly.pdbx_strand_id
1 'polypeptide(L)'
;IVLQLLKGSGLVNLDTDTPEGKSRFQNLQKVLAIFFILFQSTMLVQLGGFTPAQGVSPVLLIAQLALGGIFIVIMDEIVGKWGFGKGVSLFIAAGISQQIFIALFNILTQGGELPGMGTGGPAGRIPQLIYLLFSGVAQSGQDITRILFVLAATAVVFLIAVYLQAMKVEIPLSFGRVRGHGMRWPLQFLYANVIPIIFIGAIVANLRLLGGVTGSSIIQSITPWLTAT
;
A
#
# COMPACT_ATOMS: atom_id res chain seq x y z
N ILE A 1 2.66 -12.05 -5.92
CA ILE A 1 3.18 -11.06 -6.88
C ILE A 1 4.56 -11.48 -7.38
N VAL A 2 5.56 -11.72 -6.49
CA VAL A 2 6.92 -12.13 -6.90
C VAL A 2 6.92 -13.40 -7.75
N LEU A 3 6.20 -14.43 -7.33
CA LEU A 3 6.05 -15.68 -8.08
C LEU A 3 5.36 -15.49 -9.44
N GLN A 4 4.38 -14.59 -9.52
CA GLN A 4 3.70 -14.27 -10.78
C GLN A 4 4.63 -13.57 -11.76
N LEU A 5 5.54 -12.72 -11.25
CA LEU A 5 6.56 -12.07 -12.08
C LEU A 5 7.65 -13.05 -12.52
N LEU A 6 8.10 -13.92 -11.63
CA LEU A 6 9.06 -14.98 -11.97
C LEU A 6 8.51 -15.92 -13.03
N LYS A 7 7.21 -16.22 -13.00
CA LYS A 7 6.53 -16.94 -14.07
C LYS A 7 6.47 -16.12 -15.36
N GLY A 8 6.06 -14.85 -15.26
CA GLY A 8 5.93 -13.95 -16.43
C GLY A 8 7.27 -13.68 -17.12
N SER A 9 8.39 -13.72 -16.39
CA SER A 9 9.75 -13.60 -16.93
C SER A 9 10.32 -14.90 -17.51
N GLY A 10 9.59 -16.03 -17.40
CA GLY A 10 10.05 -17.31 -17.89
C GLY A 10 11.15 -17.99 -17.06
N LEU A 11 11.52 -17.39 -15.89
CA LEU A 11 12.54 -17.94 -14.99
C LEU A 11 12.07 -19.20 -14.26
N VAL A 12 10.77 -19.35 -14.09
CA VAL A 12 10.16 -20.53 -13.45
C VAL A 12 9.12 -21.12 -14.39
N ASN A 13 9.42 -22.28 -14.94
CA ASN A 13 8.54 -23.04 -15.82
C ASN A 13 7.50 -23.79 -14.96
N LEU A 14 6.50 -23.09 -14.48
CA LEU A 14 5.33 -23.70 -13.82
C LEU A 14 4.18 -23.74 -14.83
N ASP A 15 3.81 -24.95 -15.20
CA ASP A 15 2.73 -25.21 -16.14
C ASP A 15 1.39 -24.87 -15.47
N THR A 16 0.83 -23.71 -15.79
CA THR A 16 -0.44 -23.22 -15.23
C THR A 16 -1.59 -23.39 -16.21
N ASP A 17 -1.37 -24.02 -17.36
CA ASP A 17 -2.42 -24.22 -18.37
C ASP A 17 -3.33 -25.40 -17.97
N THR A 18 -2.82 -26.29 -17.12
CA THR A 18 -3.60 -27.39 -16.55
C THR A 18 -4.24 -27.00 -15.20
N PRO A 19 -5.43 -27.53 -14.87
CA PRO A 19 -6.08 -27.29 -13.56
C PRO A 19 -5.20 -27.72 -12.39
N GLU A 20 -4.46 -28.81 -12.56
CA GLU A 20 -3.52 -29.33 -11.54
C GLU A 20 -2.32 -28.42 -11.35
N GLY A 21 -1.74 -27.88 -12.43
CA GLY A 21 -0.64 -26.93 -12.38
C GLY A 21 -1.04 -25.62 -11.70
N LYS A 22 -2.26 -25.15 -11.95
CA LYS A 22 -2.84 -23.99 -11.24
C LYS A 22 -2.94 -24.22 -9.73
N SER A 23 -3.41 -25.41 -9.32
CA SER A 23 -3.52 -25.77 -7.90
C SER A 23 -2.15 -25.86 -7.23
N ARG A 24 -1.17 -26.50 -7.88
CA ARG A 24 0.22 -26.58 -7.39
C ARG A 24 0.84 -25.19 -7.23
N PHE A 25 0.65 -24.31 -8.21
CA PHE A 25 1.14 -22.93 -8.15
C PHE A 25 0.54 -22.16 -6.97
N GLN A 26 -0.76 -22.26 -6.75
CA GLN A 26 -1.45 -21.62 -5.62
C GLN A 26 -0.97 -22.16 -4.27
N ASN A 27 -0.77 -23.47 -4.16
CA ASN A 27 -0.26 -24.08 -2.94
C ASN A 27 1.19 -23.65 -2.65
N LEU A 28 2.04 -23.62 -3.66
CA LEU A 28 3.41 -23.11 -3.53
C LEU A 28 3.42 -21.63 -3.09
N GLN A 29 2.53 -20.82 -3.67
CA GLN A 29 2.39 -19.41 -3.29
C GLN A 29 2.01 -19.26 -1.81
N LYS A 30 1.12 -20.10 -1.29
CA LYS A 30 0.70 -20.08 0.12
C LYS A 30 1.85 -20.48 1.05
N VAL A 31 2.55 -21.56 0.74
CA VAL A 31 3.69 -22.01 1.54
C VAL A 31 4.79 -20.96 1.61
N LEU A 32 5.13 -20.39 0.45
CA LEU A 32 6.08 -19.28 0.40
C LEU A 32 5.62 -18.04 1.14
N ALA A 33 4.33 -17.70 1.09
CA ALA A 33 3.78 -16.58 1.84
C ALA A 33 3.97 -16.77 3.34
N ILE A 34 3.68 -17.96 3.88
CA ILE A 34 3.86 -18.28 5.31
C ILE A 34 5.35 -18.20 5.67
N PHE A 35 6.23 -18.77 4.85
CA PHE A 35 7.67 -18.70 5.07
C PHE A 35 8.16 -17.25 5.12
N PHE A 36 7.76 -16.42 4.15
CA PHE A 36 8.13 -15.01 4.12
C PHE A 36 7.56 -14.21 5.30
N ILE A 37 6.35 -14.52 5.77
CA ILE A 37 5.76 -13.88 6.95
C ILE A 37 6.63 -14.14 8.17
N LEU A 38 7.01 -15.40 8.42
CA LEU A 38 7.86 -15.76 9.56
C LEU A 38 9.25 -15.12 9.45
N PHE A 39 9.85 -15.18 8.26
CA PHE A 39 11.15 -14.58 7.99
C PHE A 39 11.11 -13.06 8.23
N GLN A 40 10.13 -12.36 7.64
CA GLN A 40 10.01 -10.91 7.73
C GLN A 40 9.68 -10.45 9.16
N SER A 41 8.81 -11.17 9.89
CA SER A 41 8.50 -10.89 11.29
C SER A 41 9.74 -10.99 12.17
N THR A 42 10.56 -12.03 11.96
CA THR A 42 11.81 -12.22 12.71
C THR A 42 12.80 -11.11 12.40
N MET A 43 13.00 -10.79 11.12
CA MET A 43 13.91 -9.73 10.69
C MET A 43 13.49 -8.36 11.23
N LEU A 44 12.21 -8.06 11.19
CA LEU A 44 11.67 -6.76 11.61
C LEU A 44 11.89 -6.50 13.11
N VAL A 45 11.79 -7.54 13.95
CA VAL A 45 12.05 -7.44 15.40
C VAL A 45 13.56 -7.40 15.69
N GLN A 46 14.37 -8.23 15.01
CA GLN A 46 15.81 -8.27 15.23
C GLN A 46 16.52 -6.99 14.78
N LEU A 47 16.04 -6.35 13.73
CA LEU A 47 16.60 -5.10 13.20
C LEU A 47 16.07 -3.83 13.92
N GLY A 48 15.28 -4.01 14.96
CA GLY A 48 14.76 -2.88 15.75
C GLY A 48 13.63 -2.09 15.08
N GLY A 49 13.02 -2.64 14.03
CA GLY A 49 11.84 -2.04 13.39
C GLY A 49 10.63 -1.99 14.34
N PHE A 50 10.52 -2.99 15.21
CA PHE A 50 9.63 -2.98 16.37
C PHE A 50 10.43 -3.40 17.62
N THR A 51 10.45 -2.54 18.63
CA THR A 51 11.06 -2.85 19.91
C THR A 51 10.01 -3.43 20.85
N PRO A 52 10.27 -4.60 21.47
CA PRO A 52 9.35 -5.14 22.47
C PRO A 52 9.26 -4.21 23.67
N ALA A 53 8.08 -4.10 24.26
CA ALA A 53 7.88 -3.36 25.50
C ALA A 53 8.72 -3.99 26.62
N GLN A 54 9.07 -3.18 27.64
CA GLN A 54 9.86 -3.66 28.78
C GLN A 54 9.19 -4.87 29.42
N GLY A 55 9.93 -5.97 29.53
CA GLY A 55 9.44 -7.22 30.11
C GLY A 55 8.79 -8.21 29.12
N VAL A 56 8.64 -7.86 27.86
CA VAL A 56 8.08 -8.75 26.84
C VAL A 56 9.20 -9.43 26.04
N SER A 57 9.13 -10.76 25.91
CA SER A 57 10.12 -11.49 25.12
C SER A 57 10.00 -11.16 23.63
N PRO A 58 11.12 -10.97 22.90
CA PRO A 58 11.11 -10.73 21.44
C PRO A 58 10.38 -11.83 20.65
N VAL A 59 10.43 -13.06 21.15
CA VAL A 59 9.77 -14.22 20.52
C VAL A 59 8.25 -14.05 20.50
N LEU A 60 7.68 -13.51 21.57
CA LEU A 60 6.23 -13.25 21.64
C LEU A 60 5.81 -12.19 20.64
N LEU A 61 6.61 -11.14 20.45
CA LEU A 61 6.36 -10.11 19.44
C LEU A 61 6.45 -10.68 18.02
N ILE A 62 7.46 -11.52 17.74
CA ILE A 62 7.59 -12.22 16.46
C ILE A 62 6.35 -13.09 16.19
N ALA A 63 5.92 -13.87 17.18
CA ALA A 63 4.75 -14.72 17.05
C ALA A 63 3.47 -13.90 16.79
N GLN A 64 3.29 -12.77 17.47
CA GLN A 64 2.16 -11.88 17.27
C GLN A 64 2.13 -11.27 15.86
N LEU A 65 3.27 -10.80 15.37
CA LEU A 65 3.39 -10.28 14.00
C LEU A 65 3.13 -11.36 12.95
N ALA A 66 3.69 -12.55 13.17
CA ALA A 66 3.49 -13.69 12.27
C ALA A 66 2.02 -14.13 12.21
N LEU A 67 1.34 -14.22 13.36
CA LEU A 67 -0.09 -14.51 13.43
C LEU A 67 -0.92 -13.46 12.70
N GLY A 68 -0.59 -12.17 12.85
CA GLY A 68 -1.23 -11.09 12.10
C GLY A 68 -1.06 -11.25 10.59
N GLY A 69 0.15 -11.59 10.13
CA GLY A 69 0.42 -11.86 8.72
C GLY A 69 -0.35 -13.07 8.17
N ILE A 70 -0.39 -14.17 8.93
CA ILE A 70 -1.15 -15.37 8.56
C ILE A 70 -2.65 -15.04 8.49
N PHE A 71 -3.16 -14.26 9.44
CA PHE A 71 -4.56 -13.83 9.44
C PHE A 71 -4.93 -13.04 8.18
N ILE A 72 -4.04 -12.15 7.72
CA ILE A 72 -4.22 -11.41 6.46
C ILE A 72 -4.28 -12.36 5.26
N VAL A 73 -3.43 -13.41 5.21
CA VAL A 73 -3.46 -14.41 4.13
C VAL A 73 -4.77 -15.19 4.11
N ILE A 74 -5.29 -15.55 5.29
CA ILE A 74 -6.59 -16.23 5.41
C ILE A 74 -7.72 -15.31 4.95
N MET A 75 -7.69 -14.05 5.36
CA MET A 75 -8.68 -13.05 4.93
C MET A 75 -8.64 -12.82 3.42
N ASP A 76 -7.44 -12.76 2.81
CA ASP A 76 -7.27 -12.66 1.35
C ASP A 76 -7.93 -13.85 0.62
N GLU A 77 -7.76 -15.05 1.16
CA GLU A 77 -8.39 -16.25 0.58
C GLU A 77 -9.92 -16.22 0.69
N ILE A 78 -10.44 -15.79 1.84
CA ILE A 78 -11.90 -15.68 2.06
C ILE A 78 -12.48 -14.62 1.12
N VAL A 79 -11.89 -13.45 1.05
CA VAL A 79 -12.34 -12.37 0.16
C VAL A 79 -12.22 -12.77 -1.31
N GLY A 80 -11.17 -13.50 -1.69
CA GLY A 80 -10.98 -13.98 -3.05
C GLY A 80 -11.99 -15.06 -3.49
N LYS A 81 -12.50 -15.86 -2.54
CA LYS A 81 -13.49 -16.91 -2.82
C LYS A 81 -14.95 -16.46 -2.70
N TRP A 82 -15.24 -15.61 -1.73
CA TRP A 82 -16.60 -15.24 -1.34
C TRP A 82 -16.92 -13.75 -1.51
N GLY A 83 -15.90 -12.92 -1.81
CA GLY A 83 -16.02 -11.47 -1.89
C GLY A 83 -15.93 -10.92 -3.31
N PHE A 84 -15.84 -9.59 -3.38
CA PHE A 84 -15.77 -8.83 -4.62
C PHE A 84 -14.32 -8.61 -5.05
N GLY A 85 -13.72 -9.54 -5.81
CA GLY A 85 -12.42 -9.35 -6.42
C GLY A 85 -11.25 -9.97 -5.63
N LYS A 86 -10.05 -9.41 -5.80
CA LYS A 86 -8.83 -9.89 -5.12
C LYS A 86 -8.68 -9.21 -3.76
N GLY A 87 -8.56 -10.00 -2.69
CA GLY A 87 -8.44 -9.50 -1.33
C GLY A 87 -7.25 -8.56 -1.14
N VAL A 88 -6.08 -8.88 -1.71
CA VAL A 88 -4.87 -8.01 -1.65
C VAL A 88 -5.18 -6.60 -2.16
N SER A 89 -5.87 -6.46 -3.28
CA SER A 89 -6.21 -5.14 -3.84
C SER A 89 -7.15 -4.36 -2.92
N LEU A 90 -8.07 -5.05 -2.26
CA LEU A 90 -9.02 -4.47 -1.33
C LEU A 90 -8.34 -4.01 -0.04
N PHE A 91 -7.41 -4.81 0.50
CA PHE A 91 -6.61 -4.41 1.67
C PHE A 91 -5.71 -3.22 1.40
N ILE A 92 -5.10 -3.14 0.20
CA ILE A 92 -4.29 -1.99 -0.21
C ILE A 92 -5.16 -0.74 -0.30
N ALA A 93 -6.33 -0.83 -0.96
CA ALA A 93 -7.26 0.28 -1.05
C ALA A 93 -7.75 0.73 0.33
N ALA A 94 -8.08 -0.22 1.23
CA ALA A 94 -8.48 0.07 2.60
C ALA A 94 -7.35 0.76 3.39
N GLY A 95 -6.11 0.27 3.28
CA GLY A 95 -4.95 0.86 3.96
C GLY A 95 -4.66 2.28 3.50
N ILE A 96 -4.72 2.54 2.20
CA ILE A 96 -4.54 3.91 1.66
C ILE A 96 -5.70 4.80 2.10
N SER A 97 -6.94 4.33 2.02
CA SER A 97 -8.12 5.08 2.47
C SER A 97 -8.03 5.42 3.96
N GLN A 98 -7.59 4.48 4.79
CA GLN A 98 -7.36 4.70 6.21
C GLN A 98 -6.31 5.79 6.45
N GLN A 99 -5.18 5.76 5.74
CA GLN A 99 -4.14 6.78 5.88
C GLN A 99 -4.66 8.17 5.48
N ILE A 100 -5.39 8.28 4.39
CA ILE A 100 -6.01 9.54 3.95
C ILE A 100 -7.01 10.03 5.00
N PHE A 101 -7.85 9.14 5.51
CA PHE A 101 -8.85 9.48 6.52
C PHE A 101 -8.20 9.98 7.82
N ILE A 102 -7.17 9.29 8.30
CA ILE A 102 -6.42 9.71 9.50
C ILE A 102 -5.73 11.06 9.25
N ALA A 103 -5.08 11.24 8.10
CA ALA A 103 -4.40 12.49 7.77
C ALA A 103 -5.36 13.69 7.68
N LEU A 104 -6.60 13.46 7.28
CA LEU A 104 -7.61 14.52 7.15
C LEU A 104 -8.37 14.77 8.45
N PHE A 105 -8.80 13.71 9.16
CA PHE A 105 -9.78 13.78 10.24
C PHE A 105 -9.25 13.47 11.64
N ASN A 106 -7.97 13.18 11.82
CA ASN A 106 -7.43 12.85 13.14
C ASN A 106 -7.59 14.04 14.11
N ILE A 107 -8.43 13.85 15.11
CA ILE A 107 -8.70 14.87 16.16
C ILE A 107 -7.58 14.86 17.21
N LEU A 108 -6.88 13.74 17.40
CA LEU A 108 -5.84 13.62 18.40
C LEU A 108 -4.58 14.40 18.00
N THR A 109 -3.84 14.87 18.98
CA THR A 109 -2.51 15.46 18.78
C THR A 109 -1.52 14.38 18.33
N GLN A 110 -0.32 14.79 17.87
CA GLN A 110 0.74 13.83 17.52
C GLN A 110 1.16 12.93 18.71
N GLY A 111 0.90 13.35 19.93
CA GLY A 111 1.12 12.55 21.16
C GLY A 111 -0.02 11.61 21.53
N GLY A 112 -1.13 11.60 20.76
CA GLY A 112 -2.31 10.79 21.07
C GLY A 112 -3.24 11.40 22.11
N GLU A 113 -3.02 12.64 22.54
CA GLU A 113 -3.83 13.36 23.53
C GLU A 113 -4.90 14.22 22.83
N LEU A 114 -5.93 14.60 23.58
CA LEU A 114 -6.96 15.53 23.07
C LEU A 114 -6.38 16.96 22.94
N PRO A 115 -6.77 17.73 21.91
CA PRO A 115 -6.37 19.12 21.77
C PRO A 115 -6.80 19.93 23.01
N GLY A 116 -5.83 20.61 23.64
CA GLY A 116 -6.07 21.38 24.88
C GLY A 116 -5.58 20.70 26.16
N MET A 117 -5.23 19.41 26.14
CA MET A 117 -4.58 18.71 27.26
C MET A 117 -3.05 18.61 27.10
N GLY A 118 -2.52 18.84 25.89
CA GLY A 118 -1.09 18.78 25.57
C GLY A 118 -0.58 20.01 24.83
N THR A 119 0.71 20.05 24.53
CA THR A 119 1.41 21.18 23.89
C THR A 119 1.27 21.16 22.35
N GLY A 120 0.10 20.84 21.78
CA GLY A 120 -0.05 20.78 20.33
C GLY A 120 -1.49 20.82 19.85
N GLY A 121 -1.67 21.25 18.59
CA GLY A 121 -2.95 21.16 17.90
C GLY A 121 -3.24 19.74 17.36
N PRO A 122 -4.46 19.50 16.82
CA PRO A 122 -4.83 18.22 16.24
C PRO A 122 -3.93 17.86 15.06
N ALA A 123 -3.65 16.57 14.89
CA ALA A 123 -2.76 16.06 13.83
C ALA A 123 -3.44 16.06 12.44
N GLY A 124 -4.77 15.92 12.38
CA GLY A 124 -5.53 15.95 11.14
C GLY A 124 -5.65 17.35 10.55
N ARG A 125 -5.57 17.44 9.22
CA ARG A 125 -5.54 18.75 8.53
C ARG A 125 -6.84 19.56 8.71
N ILE A 126 -7.99 18.92 8.71
CA ILE A 126 -9.29 19.59 8.88
C ILE A 126 -9.49 20.06 10.33
N PRO A 127 -9.33 19.20 11.37
CA PRO A 127 -9.39 19.64 12.75
C PRO A 127 -8.32 20.70 13.08
N GLN A 128 -7.11 20.59 12.50
CA GLN A 128 -6.04 21.56 12.69
C GLN A 128 -6.45 22.95 12.15
N LEU A 129 -7.07 22.99 10.97
CA LEU A 129 -7.56 24.24 10.39
C LEU A 129 -8.66 24.87 11.27
N ILE A 130 -9.61 24.07 11.76
CA ILE A 130 -10.66 24.51 12.67
C ILE A 130 -10.04 25.04 13.97
N TYR A 131 -9.11 24.32 14.55
CA TYR A 131 -8.42 24.71 15.77
C TYR A 131 -7.69 26.05 15.61
N LEU A 132 -6.95 26.27 14.50
CA LEU A 132 -6.26 27.51 14.23
C LEU A 132 -7.21 28.70 14.01
N LEU A 133 -8.37 28.46 13.41
CA LEU A 133 -9.36 29.52 13.20
C LEU A 133 -10.06 29.96 14.50
N PHE A 134 -10.33 29.01 15.41
CA PHE A 134 -11.07 29.29 16.64
C PHE A 134 -10.18 29.64 17.85
N SER A 135 -8.96 29.09 17.92
CA SER A 135 -8.07 29.30 19.08
C SER A 135 -7.28 30.61 19.03
N GLY A 136 -7.29 31.33 17.92
CA GLY A 136 -6.52 32.57 17.77
C GLY A 136 -5.01 32.41 17.87
N VAL A 137 -4.50 31.16 17.96
CA VAL A 137 -3.08 30.78 18.13
C VAL A 137 -2.35 30.75 16.80
N ALA A 138 -2.94 31.23 15.71
CA ALA A 138 -2.28 31.35 14.43
C ALA A 138 -1.10 32.32 14.55
N GLN A 139 0.09 31.79 14.93
CA GLN A 139 1.33 32.56 15.09
C GLN A 139 1.85 33.15 13.77
N SER A 140 1.41 32.61 12.64
CA SER A 140 1.61 33.23 11.32
C SER A 140 0.52 32.77 10.36
N GLY A 141 -0.02 33.70 9.56
CA GLY A 141 -0.97 33.36 8.48
C GLY A 141 -0.43 32.35 7.47
N GLN A 142 0.86 32.03 7.52
CA GLN A 142 1.52 31.02 6.71
C GLN A 142 1.03 29.60 7.03
N ASP A 143 0.67 29.29 8.28
CA ASP A 143 0.22 27.95 8.64
C ASP A 143 -1.18 27.65 8.07
N ILE A 144 -2.08 28.62 8.13
CA ILE A 144 -3.43 28.49 7.54
C ILE A 144 -3.34 28.37 6.02
N THR A 145 -2.53 29.23 5.39
CA THR A 145 -2.33 29.20 3.94
C THR A 145 -1.74 27.85 3.48
N ARG A 146 -0.77 27.31 4.22
CA ARG A 146 -0.17 26.01 3.92
C ARG A 146 -1.18 24.87 4.01
N ILE A 147 -2.01 24.85 5.05
CA ILE A 147 -3.04 23.80 5.21
C ILE A 147 -4.09 23.90 4.10
N LEU A 148 -4.57 25.09 3.79
CA LEU A 148 -5.50 25.31 2.69
C LEU A 148 -4.91 24.89 1.34
N PHE A 149 -3.65 25.23 1.09
CA PHE A 149 -2.96 24.81 -0.13
C PHE A 149 -2.87 23.29 -0.25
N VAL A 150 -2.50 22.59 0.82
CA VAL A 150 -2.43 21.13 0.84
C VAL A 150 -3.80 20.50 0.60
N LEU A 151 -4.85 20.99 1.25
CA LEU A 151 -6.22 20.50 1.05
C LEU A 151 -6.71 20.74 -0.37
N ALA A 152 -6.49 21.95 -0.90
CA ALA A 152 -6.86 22.29 -2.27
C ALA A 152 -6.09 21.44 -3.30
N ALA A 153 -4.78 21.29 -3.12
CA ALA A 153 -3.96 20.44 -3.99
C ALA A 153 -4.42 18.98 -3.96
N THR A 154 -4.75 18.44 -2.79
CA THR A 154 -5.27 17.07 -2.65
C THR A 154 -6.60 16.91 -3.39
N ALA A 155 -7.53 17.87 -3.23
CA ALA A 155 -8.80 17.85 -3.94
C ALA A 155 -8.64 17.94 -5.46
N VAL A 156 -7.76 18.81 -5.95
CA VAL A 156 -7.46 18.97 -7.38
C VAL A 156 -6.86 17.69 -7.96
N VAL A 157 -5.86 17.11 -7.30
CA VAL A 157 -5.24 15.84 -7.74
C VAL A 157 -6.26 14.72 -7.77
N PHE A 158 -7.13 14.64 -6.76
CA PHE A 158 -8.20 13.64 -6.72
C PHE A 158 -9.17 13.81 -7.91
N LEU A 159 -9.64 15.03 -8.18
CA LEU A 159 -10.54 15.30 -9.30
C LEU A 159 -9.89 14.99 -10.65
N ILE A 160 -8.62 15.36 -10.83
CA ILE A 160 -7.86 15.04 -12.05
C ILE A 160 -7.74 13.52 -12.20
N ALA A 161 -7.40 12.79 -11.13
CA ALA A 161 -7.26 11.33 -11.17
C ALA A 161 -8.58 10.65 -11.54
N VAL A 162 -9.70 11.06 -10.94
CA VAL A 162 -11.04 10.54 -11.26
C VAL A 162 -11.42 10.84 -12.71
N TYR A 163 -11.15 12.05 -13.17
CA TYR A 163 -11.44 12.46 -14.55
C TYR A 163 -10.64 11.64 -15.56
N LEU A 164 -9.32 11.50 -15.36
CA LEU A 164 -8.45 10.71 -16.22
C LEU A 164 -8.83 9.23 -16.25
N GLN A 165 -9.26 8.69 -15.10
CA GLN A 165 -9.68 7.29 -15.01
C GLN A 165 -11.03 7.03 -15.69
N ALA A 166 -11.89 8.02 -15.77
CA ALA A 166 -13.18 7.95 -16.47
C ALA A 166 -13.03 8.03 -18.00
N MET A 167 -11.91 8.56 -18.51
CA MET A 167 -11.67 8.69 -19.94
C MET A 167 -11.44 7.31 -20.59
N LYS A 168 -12.26 7.00 -21.60
CA LYS A 168 -12.15 5.78 -22.40
C LYS A 168 -11.94 6.16 -23.86
N VAL A 169 -10.99 5.50 -24.53
CA VAL A 169 -10.78 5.61 -25.97
C VAL A 169 -11.45 4.41 -26.62
N GLU A 170 -12.47 4.65 -27.45
CA GLU A 170 -13.17 3.61 -28.17
C GLU A 170 -12.48 3.33 -29.50
N ILE A 171 -11.94 2.12 -29.67
CA ILE A 171 -11.37 1.68 -30.95
C ILE A 171 -12.47 0.96 -31.71
N PRO A 172 -12.85 1.44 -32.93
CA PRO A 172 -13.80 0.72 -33.79
C PRO A 172 -13.11 -0.53 -34.35
N LEU A 173 -13.62 -1.71 -34.00
CA LEU A 173 -13.21 -2.97 -34.58
C LEU A 173 -14.12 -3.26 -35.78
N SER A 174 -13.60 -3.16 -36.99
CA SER A 174 -14.32 -3.56 -38.19
C SER A 174 -14.03 -5.03 -38.52
N PHE A 175 -15.01 -5.89 -38.25
CA PHE A 175 -14.96 -7.24 -38.80
C PHE A 175 -15.47 -7.24 -40.24
N GLY A 176 -14.58 -7.47 -41.20
CA GLY A 176 -14.86 -7.39 -42.63
C GLY A 176 -15.93 -8.35 -43.19
N ARG A 177 -16.58 -9.15 -42.37
CA ARG A 177 -17.56 -10.17 -42.76
C ARG A 177 -18.98 -9.95 -42.26
N VAL A 178 -19.21 -9.00 -41.33
CA VAL A 178 -20.55 -8.72 -40.82
C VAL A 178 -20.90 -7.27 -41.01
N ARG A 179 -21.74 -6.99 -41.99
CA ARG A 179 -22.31 -5.66 -42.25
C ARG A 179 -23.30 -5.31 -41.12
N GLY A 180 -23.03 -4.24 -40.36
CA GLY A 180 -24.02 -3.59 -39.51
C GLY A 180 -23.76 -3.56 -37.99
N HIS A 181 -22.79 -4.31 -37.42
CA HIS A 181 -22.49 -4.27 -36.00
C HIS A 181 -21.00 -3.93 -35.79
N GLY A 182 -20.68 -2.66 -35.72
CA GLY A 182 -19.36 -2.18 -35.31
C GLY A 182 -19.21 -2.40 -33.77
N MET A 183 -18.45 -3.41 -33.37
CA MET A 183 -18.09 -3.60 -31.97
C MET A 183 -17.02 -2.55 -31.62
N ARG A 184 -17.30 -1.71 -30.62
CA ARG A 184 -16.34 -0.73 -30.12
C ARG A 184 -15.66 -1.30 -28.89
N TRP A 185 -14.32 -1.32 -28.88
CA TRP A 185 -13.54 -1.77 -27.75
C TRP A 185 -13.15 -0.57 -26.88
N PRO A 186 -13.69 -0.44 -25.67
CA PRO A 186 -13.31 0.65 -24.77
C PRO A 186 -11.94 0.35 -24.14
N LEU A 187 -10.92 1.11 -24.50
CA LEU A 187 -9.63 1.11 -23.81
C LEU A 187 -9.60 2.26 -22.82
N GLN A 188 -9.11 1.98 -21.62
CA GLN A 188 -8.86 3.04 -20.63
C GLN A 188 -7.70 3.92 -21.12
N PHE A 189 -7.88 5.23 -21.09
CA PHE A 189 -6.85 6.18 -21.51
C PHE A 189 -5.62 6.10 -20.59
N LEU A 190 -5.81 5.94 -19.31
CA LEU A 190 -4.75 5.77 -18.33
C LEU A 190 -4.82 4.36 -17.73
N TYR A 191 -3.85 3.55 -18.05
CA TYR A 191 -3.63 2.25 -17.42
C TYR A 191 -2.73 2.44 -16.19
N ALA A 192 -3.28 2.98 -15.12
CA ALA A 192 -2.56 3.08 -13.84
C ALA A 192 -2.51 1.69 -13.18
N ASN A 193 -1.45 0.97 -13.45
CA ASN A 193 -1.21 -0.32 -12.80
C ASN A 193 -0.45 -0.09 -11.48
N VAL A 194 -1.13 -0.22 -10.35
CA VAL A 194 -0.55 -0.06 -9.01
C VAL A 194 0.40 -1.21 -8.66
N ILE A 195 0.29 -2.36 -9.34
CA ILE A 195 1.07 -3.57 -9.07
C ILE A 195 2.60 -3.33 -9.16
N PRO A 196 3.15 -2.67 -10.20
CA PRO A 196 4.59 -2.40 -10.26
C PRO A 196 5.10 -1.52 -9.12
N ILE A 197 4.32 -0.52 -8.70
CA ILE A 197 4.69 0.39 -7.61
C ILE A 197 4.78 -0.36 -6.29
N ILE A 198 3.79 -1.21 -6.00
CA ILE A 198 3.78 -2.06 -4.79
C ILE A 198 4.96 -3.04 -4.82
N PHE A 199 5.26 -3.60 -5.98
CA PHE A 199 6.38 -4.51 -6.15
C PHE A 199 7.73 -3.85 -5.88
N ILE A 200 7.97 -2.67 -6.45
CA ILE A 200 9.17 -1.87 -6.18
C ILE A 200 9.25 -1.52 -4.70
N GLY A 201 8.15 -1.07 -4.10
CA GLY A 201 8.07 -0.78 -2.67
C GLY A 201 8.42 -2.00 -1.80
N ALA A 202 7.92 -3.18 -2.14
CA ALA A 202 8.23 -4.42 -1.44
C ALA A 202 9.71 -4.82 -1.61
N ILE A 203 10.30 -4.67 -2.79
CA ILE A 203 11.73 -4.93 -3.02
C ILE A 203 12.58 -3.97 -2.19
N VAL A 204 12.29 -2.68 -2.24
CA VAL A 204 13.02 -1.67 -1.47
C VAL A 204 12.95 -1.92 0.03
N ALA A 205 11.77 -2.29 0.55
CA ALA A 205 11.60 -2.65 1.95
C ALA A 205 12.45 -3.86 2.34
N ASN A 206 12.46 -4.91 1.52
CA ASN A 206 13.28 -6.11 1.76
C ASN A 206 14.79 -5.82 1.63
N LEU A 207 15.21 -4.98 0.67
CA LEU A 207 16.60 -4.56 0.54
C LEU A 207 17.08 -3.76 1.77
N ARG A 208 16.24 -2.91 2.34
CA ARG A 208 16.55 -2.19 3.58
C ARG A 208 16.76 -3.14 4.75
N LEU A 209 15.89 -4.15 4.89
CA LEU A 209 16.03 -5.17 5.92
C LEU A 209 17.33 -5.96 5.75
N LEU A 210 17.65 -6.39 4.53
CA LEU A 210 18.91 -7.07 4.23
C LEU A 210 20.14 -6.18 4.48
N GLY A 211 20.07 -4.88 4.12
CA GLY A 211 21.12 -3.92 4.39
C GLY A 211 21.42 -3.74 5.88
N GLY A 212 20.38 -3.77 6.70
CA GLY A 212 20.51 -3.76 8.16
C GLY A 212 21.18 -5.00 8.72
N VAL A 213 20.92 -6.19 8.12
CA VAL A 213 21.52 -7.47 8.55
C VAL A 213 22.97 -7.59 8.10
N THR A 214 23.27 -7.25 6.86
CA THR A 214 24.60 -7.48 6.27
C THR A 214 25.63 -6.41 6.63
N GLY A 215 25.19 -5.27 7.20
CA GLY A 215 26.07 -4.14 7.50
C GLY A 215 26.79 -3.58 6.26
N SER A 216 26.35 -3.99 5.04
CA SER A 216 27.03 -3.61 3.82
C SER A 216 26.79 -2.14 3.50
N SER A 217 27.89 -1.36 3.47
CA SER A 217 27.90 0.06 3.12
C SER A 217 27.27 0.35 1.75
N ILE A 218 27.30 -0.62 0.84
CA ILE A 218 26.73 -0.52 -0.51
C ILE A 218 25.20 -0.41 -0.46
N ILE A 219 24.53 -1.25 0.32
CA ILE A 219 23.06 -1.22 0.43
C ILE A 219 22.60 0.02 1.19
N GLN A 220 23.36 0.43 2.23
CA GLN A 220 23.07 1.66 2.96
C GLN A 220 23.26 2.94 2.11
N SER A 221 24.17 2.93 1.14
CA SER A 221 24.38 4.09 0.25
C SER A 221 23.33 4.20 -0.85
N ILE A 222 22.71 3.09 -1.25
CA ILE A 222 21.67 3.05 -2.31
C ILE A 222 20.27 3.38 -1.74
N THR A 223 19.98 3.00 -0.50
CA THR A 223 18.67 3.21 0.12
C THR A 223 18.21 4.68 0.17
N PRO A 224 19.05 5.69 0.46
CA PRO A 224 18.62 7.09 0.45
C PRO A 224 18.14 7.56 -0.93
N TRP A 225 18.79 7.10 -2.01
CA TRP A 225 18.42 7.44 -3.38
C TRP A 225 17.08 6.85 -3.81
N LEU A 226 16.72 5.67 -3.30
CA LEU A 226 15.46 5.00 -3.57
C LEU A 226 14.28 5.56 -2.74
N THR A 227 14.55 6.45 -1.79
CA THR A 227 13.55 6.96 -0.84
C THR A 227 13.41 8.47 -0.85
N ALA A 228 14.22 9.17 -1.66
CA ALA A 228 14.23 10.62 -1.81
C ALA A 228 13.14 11.14 -2.78
N THR A 229 12.01 10.41 -2.89
CA THR A 229 10.83 10.86 -3.64
C THR A 229 9.65 11.10 -2.73
#